data_26e3cc0b9985ea4be21a3361cdb3f6a0
#
_entry.id   26e3cc0b9985ea4be21a3361cdb3f6a0
#
_cell.length_a   1.000
_cell.length_b   1.000
_cell.length_c   1.000
_cell.angle_alpha   90.00
_cell.angle_beta   90.00
_cell.angle_gamma   90.00
#
_symmetry.space_group_name_H-M   'P 1'
#
loop_
_entity.id
_entity.type
_entity.pdbx_description
1 polymer ?
#
loop_
_entity_poly.entity_id
_entity_poly.type
_entity_poly.pdbx_seq_one_letter_code
_entity_poly.pdbx_strand_id
1 'polypeptide(L)'
;MYQVLVIDDDKLARKGLISLIPWEKYGMEVAGDVANGALALQFIETHPVDLAVVDLTMPVLSGLEFICECRAREISMDYIVLSAHEDFTYVQKALRLGVIDYISKLQLEPEECGEVFLRAAEHIRKRKEKEQQMRGEE
;
A
#
# COMPACT_ATOMS: atom_id res chain seq x y z
N MET A 1 -0.02 11.72 11.23
CA MET A 1 -0.22 11.37 9.82
C MET A 1 -0.11 9.87 9.61
N TYR A 2 -0.89 9.33 8.69
CA TYR A 2 -0.79 7.93 8.34
C TYR A 2 0.52 7.66 7.60
N GLN A 3 1.20 6.60 7.98
CA GLN A 3 2.51 6.26 7.45
C GLN A 3 2.40 5.36 6.22
N VAL A 4 3.02 5.77 5.12
CA VAL A 4 2.95 5.08 3.83
C VAL A 4 4.31 4.50 3.46
N LEU A 5 4.32 3.24 3.03
CA LEU A 5 5.51 2.60 2.46
C LEU A 5 5.25 2.33 0.99
N VAL A 6 6.13 2.81 0.11
CA VAL A 6 6.04 2.57 -1.33
C VAL A 6 7.01 1.45 -1.72
N ILE A 7 6.50 0.44 -2.40
CA ILE A 7 7.25 -0.78 -2.74
C ILE A 7 7.18 -1.00 -4.24
N ASP A 8 8.30 -0.80 -4.93
CA ASP A 8 8.40 -0.99 -6.38
C ASP A 8 9.87 -1.19 -6.73
N ASP A 9 10.18 -2.19 -7.56
CA ASP A 9 11.55 -2.47 -7.96
C ASP A 9 12.11 -1.44 -8.95
N ASP A 10 11.24 -0.70 -9.64
CA ASP A 10 11.65 0.39 -10.52
C ASP A 10 11.81 1.68 -9.72
N LYS A 11 13.05 2.10 -9.53
CA LYS A 11 13.38 3.29 -8.75
C LYS A 11 12.72 4.56 -9.31
N LEU A 12 12.69 4.72 -10.64
CA LEU A 12 12.10 5.90 -11.28
C LEU A 12 10.59 5.93 -11.07
N ALA A 13 9.93 4.78 -11.24
CA ALA A 13 8.49 4.67 -10.98
C ALA A 13 8.17 4.99 -9.52
N ARG A 14 8.96 4.45 -8.60
CA ARG A 14 8.81 4.67 -7.16
C ARG A 14 8.92 6.14 -6.79
N LYS A 15 10.00 6.78 -7.24
CA LYS A 15 10.23 8.21 -6.96
C LYS A 15 9.21 9.10 -7.68
N GLY A 16 8.81 8.72 -8.88
CA GLY A 16 7.77 9.43 -9.63
C GLY A 16 6.44 9.44 -8.92
N LEU A 17 6.00 8.30 -8.40
CA LEU A 17 4.76 8.21 -7.64
C LEU A 17 4.83 9.06 -6.37
N ILE A 18 5.94 8.99 -5.63
CA ILE A 18 6.13 9.76 -4.41
C ILE A 18 6.01 11.27 -4.71
N SER A 19 6.59 11.73 -5.83
CA SER A 19 6.54 13.13 -6.23
C SER A 19 5.16 13.57 -6.73
N LEU A 20 4.42 12.64 -7.34
CA LEU A 20 3.12 12.95 -7.96
C LEU A 20 2.01 13.18 -6.94
N ILE A 21 1.98 12.39 -5.89
CA ILE A 21 0.87 12.38 -4.95
C ILE A 21 1.05 13.47 -3.89
N PRO A 22 0.03 14.34 -3.68
CA PRO A 22 0.05 15.31 -2.58
C PRO A 22 -0.37 14.62 -1.26
N TRP A 23 0.52 13.85 -0.68
CA TRP A 23 0.27 12.99 0.48
C TRP A 23 -0.40 13.72 1.65
N GLU A 24 0.06 14.94 1.95
CA GLU A 24 -0.47 15.73 3.05
C GLU A 24 -1.97 16.00 2.92
N LYS A 25 -2.45 16.13 1.67
CA LYS A 25 -3.87 16.34 1.39
C LYS A 25 -4.72 15.20 1.91
N TYR A 26 -4.17 14.01 2.01
CA TYR A 26 -4.89 12.81 2.47
C TYR A 26 -4.53 12.43 3.91
N GLY A 27 -3.80 13.30 4.61
CA GLY A 27 -3.35 13.01 5.97
C GLY A 27 -2.27 11.94 6.04
N MET A 28 -1.47 11.84 4.98
CA MET A 28 -0.45 10.81 4.83
C MET A 28 0.95 11.41 4.70
N GLU A 29 1.97 10.62 5.05
CA GLU A 29 3.35 10.92 4.75
C GLU A 29 4.09 9.64 4.37
N VAL A 30 5.06 9.75 3.49
CA VAL A 30 5.85 8.61 3.06
C VAL A 30 6.93 8.33 4.10
N ALA A 31 6.78 7.22 4.82
CA ALA A 31 7.75 6.79 5.83
C ALA A 31 9.03 6.24 5.18
N GLY A 32 8.88 5.64 4.01
CA GLY A 32 10.02 5.08 3.28
C GLY A 32 9.59 4.50 1.95
N ASP A 33 10.58 4.06 1.17
CA ASP A 33 10.35 3.37 -0.07
C ASP A 33 11.42 2.29 -0.24
N VAL A 34 11.02 1.14 -0.76
CA VAL A 34 11.90 -0.03 -0.90
C VAL A 34 11.69 -0.71 -2.26
N ALA A 35 12.68 -1.52 -2.65
CA ALA A 35 12.73 -2.08 -3.98
C ALA A 35 12.06 -3.46 -4.13
N ASN A 36 11.73 -4.14 -3.04
CA ASN A 36 11.10 -5.47 -3.11
C ASN A 36 10.37 -5.82 -1.82
N GLY A 37 9.63 -6.92 -1.85
CA GLY A 37 8.84 -7.38 -0.72
C GLY A 37 9.66 -7.80 0.49
N ALA A 38 10.85 -8.37 0.28
CA ALA A 38 11.70 -8.77 1.40
C ALA A 38 12.19 -7.57 2.20
N LEU A 39 12.60 -6.51 1.51
CA LEU A 39 12.98 -5.25 2.16
C LEU A 39 11.79 -4.58 2.84
N ALA A 40 10.61 -4.71 2.25
CA ALA A 40 9.37 -4.21 2.85
C ALA A 40 9.07 -4.91 4.17
N LEU A 41 9.20 -6.22 4.23
CA LEU A 41 8.99 -6.99 5.46
C LEU A 41 9.97 -6.56 6.55
N GLN A 42 11.23 -6.31 6.20
CA GLN A 42 12.21 -5.79 7.16
C GLN A 42 11.84 -4.40 7.66
N PHE A 43 11.37 -3.54 6.76
CA PHE A 43 10.99 -2.17 7.11
C PHE A 43 9.84 -2.15 8.13
N ILE A 44 8.80 -2.94 7.92
CA ILE A 44 7.62 -2.94 8.79
C ILE A 44 7.91 -3.55 10.16
N GLU A 45 8.99 -4.30 10.33
CA GLU A 45 9.40 -4.82 11.65
C GLU A 45 9.85 -3.71 12.58
N THR A 46 10.40 -2.63 12.04
CA THR A 46 11.02 -1.55 12.83
C THR A 46 10.34 -0.19 12.67
N HIS A 47 9.41 -0.05 11.73
CA HIS A 47 8.71 1.21 11.46
C HIS A 47 7.22 0.96 11.36
N PRO A 48 6.39 1.81 11.98
CA PRO A 48 4.94 1.69 11.81
C PRO A 48 4.55 2.07 10.39
N VAL A 49 3.71 1.25 9.77
CA VAL A 49 3.18 1.49 8.43
C VAL A 49 1.67 1.25 8.45
N ASP A 50 0.91 2.21 7.97
CA ASP A 50 -0.55 2.12 7.90
C ASP A 50 -1.02 1.69 6.52
N LEU A 51 -0.29 2.07 5.47
CA LEU A 51 -0.63 1.81 4.09
C LEU A 51 0.61 1.41 3.30
N ALA A 52 0.54 0.28 2.61
CA ALA A 52 1.56 -0.14 1.65
C ALA A 52 1.04 0.08 0.23
N VAL A 53 1.81 0.80 -0.58
CA VAL A 53 1.54 0.96 -2.01
C VAL A 53 2.52 0.03 -2.73
N VAL A 54 2.02 -1.05 -3.31
CA VAL A 54 2.82 -2.24 -3.67
C VAL A 54 2.69 -2.57 -5.14
N ASP A 55 3.83 -2.64 -5.84
CA ASP A 55 3.88 -3.21 -7.18
C ASP A 55 3.62 -4.73 -7.09
N LEU A 56 2.71 -5.24 -7.91
CA LEU A 56 2.33 -6.65 -7.87
C LEU A 56 3.42 -7.59 -8.34
N THR A 57 4.22 -7.16 -9.31
CA THR A 57 5.26 -8.02 -9.91
C THR A 57 6.65 -7.45 -9.66
N MET A 58 7.38 -8.12 -8.79
CA MET A 58 8.74 -7.73 -8.41
C MET A 58 9.61 -8.98 -8.24
N PRO A 59 10.94 -8.88 -8.48
CA PRO A 59 11.83 -9.98 -8.16
C PRO A 59 11.97 -10.19 -6.66
N VAL A 60 12.48 -11.34 -6.26
CA VAL A 60 12.75 -11.77 -4.89
C VAL A 60 11.47 -12.15 -4.15
N LEU A 61 10.62 -11.17 -3.83
CA LEU A 61 9.32 -11.40 -3.23
C LEU A 61 8.32 -10.48 -3.91
N SER A 62 7.33 -11.05 -4.60
CA SER A 62 6.32 -10.29 -5.33
C SER A 62 5.39 -9.52 -4.40
N GLY A 63 4.64 -8.57 -4.98
CA GLY A 63 3.65 -7.84 -4.20
C GLY A 63 2.58 -8.73 -3.60
N LEU A 64 2.09 -9.71 -4.36
CA LEU A 64 1.11 -10.67 -3.85
C LEU A 64 1.68 -11.51 -2.70
N GLU A 65 2.90 -12.01 -2.86
CA GLU A 65 3.57 -12.77 -1.81
C GLU A 65 3.77 -11.93 -0.54
N PHE A 66 4.14 -10.67 -0.71
CA PHE A 66 4.28 -9.73 0.40
C PHE A 66 2.96 -9.56 1.15
N ILE A 67 1.85 -9.33 0.42
CA ILE A 67 0.53 -9.17 1.03
C ILE A 67 0.11 -10.44 1.77
N CYS A 68 0.30 -11.61 1.14
CA CYS A 68 -0.01 -12.89 1.77
C CYS A 68 0.78 -13.09 3.06
N GLU A 69 2.05 -12.75 3.06
CA GLU A 69 2.90 -12.88 4.25
C GLU A 69 2.45 -11.94 5.36
N CYS A 70 2.11 -10.70 5.03
CA CYS A 70 1.60 -9.75 6.02
C CYS A 70 0.27 -10.21 6.61
N ARG A 71 -0.62 -10.78 5.78
CA ARG A 71 -1.90 -11.32 6.26
C ARG A 71 -1.66 -12.52 7.19
N ALA A 72 -0.73 -13.41 6.83
CA ALA A 72 -0.39 -14.57 7.66
C ALA A 72 0.18 -14.17 9.02
N ARG A 73 0.91 -13.07 9.06
CA ARG A 73 1.47 -12.52 10.31
C ARG A 73 0.48 -11.64 11.08
N GLU A 74 -0.73 -11.48 10.57
CA GLU A 74 -1.78 -10.63 11.17
C GLU A 74 -1.34 -9.17 11.38
N ILE A 75 -0.55 -8.67 10.44
CA ILE A 75 -0.10 -7.28 10.46
C ILE A 75 -1.26 -6.35 10.08
N SER A 76 -1.56 -5.39 10.94
CA SER A 76 -2.64 -4.42 10.73
C SER A 76 -2.17 -3.33 9.79
N MET A 77 -2.53 -3.44 8.50
CA MET A 77 -2.09 -2.54 7.45
C MET A 77 -3.05 -2.64 6.27
N ASP A 78 -3.21 -1.55 5.54
CA ASP A 78 -4.00 -1.53 4.30
C ASP A 78 -3.08 -1.48 3.09
N TYR A 79 -3.64 -1.81 1.91
CA TYR A 79 -2.85 -1.98 0.68
C TYR A 79 -3.53 -1.31 -0.50
N ILE A 80 -2.74 -0.62 -1.30
CA ILE A 80 -3.08 -0.22 -2.67
C ILE A 80 -2.05 -0.91 -3.55
N VAL A 81 -2.49 -1.57 -4.62
CA VAL A 81 -1.57 -2.25 -5.52
C VAL A 81 -1.32 -1.43 -6.78
N LEU A 82 -0.09 -1.49 -7.26
CA LEU A 82 0.31 -0.90 -8.53
C LEU A 82 0.36 -2.02 -9.57
N SER A 83 -0.21 -1.79 -10.73
CA SER A 83 -0.26 -2.80 -11.78
C SER A 83 0.21 -2.25 -13.12
N ALA A 84 0.95 -3.07 -13.87
CA ALA A 84 1.18 -2.84 -15.28
C ALA A 84 -0.02 -3.36 -16.07
N HIS A 85 -0.09 -3.03 -17.36
CA HIS A 85 -1.25 -3.33 -18.21
C HIS A 85 -1.62 -4.82 -18.29
N GLU A 86 -0.66 -5.71 -18.08
CA GLU A 86 -0.85 -7.15 -18.26
C GLU A 86 -1.15 -7.91 -16.95
N ASP A 87 -1.33 -7.18 -15.84
CA ASP A 87 -1.43 -7.79 -14.51
C ASP A 87 -2.86 -8.06 -14.04
N PHE A 88 -3.83 -8.16 -14.95
CA PHE A 88 -5.24 -8.28 -14.58
C PHE A 88 -5.53 -9.45 -13.64
N THR A 89 -4.97 -10.62 -13.90
CA THR A 89 -5.15 -11.79 -13.03
C THR A 89 -4.59 -11.55 -11.63
N TYR A 90 -3.46 -10.89 -11.52
CA TYR A 90 -2.85 -10.55 -10.25
C TYR A 90 -3.64 -9.50 -9.47
N VAL A 91 -4.21 -8.53 -10.19
CA VAL A 91 -5.11 -7.52 -9.58
C VAL A 91 -6.32 -8.19 -8.96
N GLN A 92 -6.94 -9.16 -9.67
CA GLN A 92 -8.08 -9.91 -9.14
C GLN A 92 -7.70 -10.66 -7.86
N LYS A 93 -6.54 -11.31 -7.84
CA LYS A 93 -6.06 -12.02 -6.65
C LYS A 93 -5.85 -11.06 -5.48
N ALA A 94 -5.26 -9.89 -5.74
CA ALA A 94 -5.04 -8.86 -4.73
C ALA A 94 -6.36 -8.37 -4.14
N LEU A 95 -7.36 -8.11 -4.98
CA LEU A 95 -8.69 -7.68 -4.52
C LEU A 95 -9.34 -8.73 -3.62
N ARG A 96 -9.16 -10.01 -3.92
CA ARG A 96 -9.65 -11.10 -3.07
C ARG A 96 -8.94 -11.15 -1.72
N LEU A 97 -7.70 -10.68 -1.66
CA LEU A 97 -6.93 -10.58 -0.42
C LEU A 97 -7.33 -9.35 0.42
N GLY A 98 -8.24 -8.53 -0.09
CA GLY A 98 -8.77 -7.40 0.65
C GLY A 98 -7.99 -6.11 0.50
N VAL A 99 -7.27 -5.92 -0.61
CA VAL A 99 -6.63 -4.62 -0.88
C VAL A 99 -7.73 -3.58 -1.17
N ILE A 100 -7.44 -2.33 -0.87
CA ILE A 100 -8.42 -1.24 -1.03
C ILE A 100 -8.74 -1.00 -2.50
N ASP A 101 -7.71 -0.90 -3.34
CA ASP A 101 -7.87 -0.58 -4.76
C ASP A 101 -6.55 -0.82 -5.48
N TYR A 102 -6.53 -0.54 -6.77
CA TYR A 102 -5.34 -0.61 -7.60
C TYR A 102 -5.15 0.68 -8.39
N ILE A 103 -3.91 0.94 -8.79
CA ILE A 103 -3.54 2.07 -9.64
C ILE A 103 -2.74 1.51 -10.81
N SER A 104 -3.09 1.92 -12.04
CA SER A 104 -2.32 1.55 -13.22
C SER A 104 -1.04 2.38 -13.29
N LYS A 105 0.09 1.71 -13.40
CA LYS A 105 1.39 2.37 -13.57
C LYS A 105 1.49 3.12 -14.91
N LEU A 106 0.65 2.75 -15.87
CA LEU A 106 0.64 3.36 -17.20
C LEU A 106 -0.26 4.59 -17.31
N GLN A 107 -1.18 4.76 -16.36
CA GLN A 107 -2.15 5.84 -16.35
C GLN A 107 -2.21 6.50 -14.99
N LEU A 108 -1.10 7.13 -14.60
CA LEU A 108 -1.01 7.84 -13.33
C LEU A 108 -1.63 9.24 -13.47
N GLU A 109 -2.96 9.31 -13.42
CA GLU A 109 -3.67 10.58 -13.44
C GLU A 109 -3.92 11.06 -12.01
N PRO A 110 -3.55 12.32 -11.68
CA PRO A 110 -3.68 12.82 -10.31
C PRO A 110 -5.09 12.72 -9.73
N GLU A 111 -6.12 12.95 -10.55
CA GLU A 111 -7.51 12.90 -10.10
C GLU A 111 -7.94 11.48 -9.71
N GLU A 112 -7.62 10.50 -10.54
CA GLU A 112 -7.96 9.10 -10.26
C GLU A 112 -7.19 8.57 -9.06
N CYS A 113 -5.90 8.90 -8.97
CA CYS A 113 -5.09 8.56 -7.82
C CYS A 113 -5.65 9.20 -6.55
N GLY A 114 -6.11 10.45 -6.66
CA GLY A 114 -6.71 11.17 -5.54
C GLY A 114 -7.92 10.43 -4.94
N GLU A 115 -8.80 9.91 -5.79
CA GLU A 115 -9.97 9.15 -5.34
C GLU A 115 -9.54 7.88 -4.58
N VAL A 116 -8.52 7.19 -5.09
CA VAL A 116 -8.00 5.98 -4.45
C VAL A 116 -7.44 6.29 -3.07
N PHE A 117 -6.65 7.36 -2.95
CA PHE A 117 -6.04 7.74 -1.66
C PHE A 117 -7.06 8.29 -0.67
N LEU A 118 -8.13 8.95 -1.13
CA LEU A 118 -9.22 9.36 -0.25
C LEU A 118 -9.92 8.14 0.34
N ARG A 119 -10.20 7.12 -0.48
CA ARG A 119 -10.78 5.86 0.01
C ARG A 119 -9.84 5.17 0.98
N ALA A 120 -8.55 5.16 0.68
CA ALA A 120 -7.55 4.57 1.55
C ALA A 120 -7.54 5.25 2.93
N ALA A 121 -7.55 6.58 2.96
CA ALA A 121 -7.58 7.33 4.21
C ALA A 121 -8.81 6.97 5.05
N GLU A 122 -9.98 6.84 4.42
CA GLU A 122 -11.21 6.46 5.09
C GLU A 122 -11.15 5.03 5.66
N HIS A 123 -10.60 4.09 4.88
CA HIS A 123 -10.40 2.72 5.36
C HIS A 123 -9.46 2.65 6.55
N ILE A 124 -8.36 3.38 6.51
CA ILE A 124 -7.39 3.41 7.61
C ILE A 124 -8.05 4.00 8.85
N ARG A 125 -8.80 5.08 8.71
CA ARG A 125 -9.49 5.72 9.80
C ARG A 125 -10.46 4.75 10.49
N LYS A 126 -11.28 4.06 9.71
CA LYS A 126 -12.25 3.09 10.24
C LYS A 126 -11.57 1.92 10.93
N ARG A 127 -10.49 1.40 10.34
CA ARG A 127 -9.73 0.31 10.94
C ARG A 127 -9.15 0.73 12.29
N LYS A 128 -8.55 1.90 12.36
CA LYS A 128 -7.96 2.42 13.60
C LYS A 128 -9.00 2.69 14.68
N GLU A 129 -10.15 3.23 14.32
CA GLU A 129 -11.24 3.44 15.26
C GLU A 129 -11.73 2.11 15.84
N LYS A 130 -11.90 1.10 14.98
CA LYS A 130 -12.31 -0.23 15.41
C LYS A 130 -11.30 -0.86 16.35
N GLU A 131 -10.02 -0.77 16.04
CA GLU A 131 -8.94 -1.26 16.89
C GLU A 131 -8.93 -0.55 18.25
N GLN A 132 -9.14 0.76 18.24
CA GLN A 132 -9.17 1.57 19.45
C GLN A 132 -10.38 1.23 20.32
N GLN A 133 -11.55 1.00 19.73
CA GLN A 133 -12.74 0.57 20.45
C GLN A 133 -12.52 -0.80 21.10
N MET A 134 -11.90 -1.73 20.41
CA MET A 134 -11.58 -3.04 20.96
C MET A 134 -10.64 -2.95 22.16
N ARG A 135 -9.67 -2.01 22.11
CA ARG A 135 -8.79 -1.75 23.26
C ARG A 135 -9.50 -1.08 24.41
N GLY A 136 -10.46 -0.18 24.08
CA GLY A 136 -11.21 0.55 25.09
C GLY A 136 -12.18 -0.29 25.90
N GLU A 137 -12.54 -1.48 25.41
CA GLU A 137 -13.40 -2.41 26.10
C GLU A 137 -12.65 -3.29 27.10
N GLU A 138 -11.33 -3.24 27.06
CA GLU A 138 -10.50 -3.94 28.05
C GLU A 138 -10.38 -3.12 29.33
#